data_b0892edf0b2338df1fdbe6622d7a5be1
#
_entry.id   b0892edf0b2338df1fdbe6622d7a5be1
#
_cell.length_a   1.000
_cell.length_b   1.000
_cell.length_c   1.000
_cell.angle_alpha   90.00
_cell.angle_beta   90.00
_cell.angle_gamma   90.00
#
_symmetry.space_group_name_H-M   'P 1'
#
loop_
_entity.id
_entity.type
_entity.pdbx_description
1 polymer ?
#
loop_
_entity_poly.entity_id
_entity_poly.type
_entity_poly.pdbx_seq_one_letter_code
_entity_poly.pdbx_strand_id
1 'polypeptide(L)'
;MDLSDIFRSDKIHAAFSLKTLFNSGNERKLLSSLINLDHKKIVTPEQTHSSEVKIVDTPGKISSTDAIISSSKSLVLSIQVADCIPLYLADPYNNVIGLVHAGWRGIEKGIVEKSINKMISKGAHSNKIIAYIGPSIHKCCFEIGPDVSKKFPRNFQIFSNSDRSFLDLQELTKNILIKNSVLHKNIISSNECTKCNSDKFFSYRNTGSKSGRMIGVIGLT
;
A
#
# COMPACT_ATOMS: atom_id res chain seq x y z
N MET A 1 13.39 -4.37 2.75
CA MET A 1 12.67 -4.95 3.90
C MET A 1 11.90 -6.15 3.38
N ASP A 2 12.24 -7.35 3.85
CA ASP A 2 11.41 -8.53 3.62
C ASP A 2 10.19 -8.46 4.55
N LEU A 3 9.01 -8.74 3.99
CA LEU A 3 7.71 -8.68 4.68
C LEU A 3 6.98 -10.03 4.64
N SER A 4 7.62 -11.07 4.11
CA SER A 4 6.98 -12.36 3.83
C SER A 4 6.41 -13.01 5.09
N ASP A 5 7.12 -12.97 6.20
CA ASP A 5 6.70 -13.55 7.49
C ASP A 5 5.40 -12.96 8.04
N ILE A 6 5.08 -11.71 7.66
CA ILE A 6 3.85 -11.03 8.08
C ILE A 6 2.61 -11.83 7.65
N PHE A 7 2.67 -12.48 6.49
CA PHE A 7 1.51 -13.16 5.90
C PHE A 7 1.35 -14.61 6.36
N ARG A 8 2.24 -15.10 7.23
CA ARG A 8 2.13 -16.42 7.88
C ARG A 8 1.92 -17.56 6.87
N SER A 9 2.60 -17.48 5.73
CA SER A 9 2.50 -18.44 4.63
C SER A 9 3.81 -18.50 3.86
N ASP A 10 4.28 -19.68 3.60
CA ASP A 10 5.45 -19.98 2.77
C ASP A 10 5.22 -19.71 1.26
N LYS A 11 3.96 -19.49 0.88
CA LYS A 11 3.56 -19.19 -0.50
C LYS A 11 3.47 -17.71 -0.82
N ILE A 12 3.50 -16.84 0.19
CA ILE A 12 3.35 -15.40 -0.01
C ILE A 12 4.68 -14.72 0.29
N HIS A 13 5.23 -14.10 -0.75
CA HIS A 13 6.47 -13.35 -0.65
C HIS A 13 6.17 -11.87 -0.87
N ALA A 14 6.67 -11.01 0.02
CA ALA A 14 6.45 -9.58 -0.06
C ALA A 14 7.67 -8.80 0.40
N ALA A 15 7.92 -7.67 -0.23
CA ALA A 15 9.01 -6.79 0.18
C ALA A 15 8.69 -5.32 -0.11
N PHE A 16 9.40 -4.45 0.63
CA PHE A 16 9.37 -3.01 0.44
C PHE A 16 10.80 -2.47 0.32
N SER A 17 11.07 -1.63 -0.69
CA SER A 17 12.39 -1.07 -0.90
C SER A 17 12.71 0.04 0.10
N LEU A 18 13.99 0.17 0.44
CA LEU A 18 14.55 1.35 1.07
C LEU A 18 15.17 2.26 -0.01
N LYS A 19 15.43 3.49 0.35
CA LYS A 19 16.06 4.50 -0.51
C LYS A 19 17.42 4.05 -1.06
N THR A 20 18.14 3.26 -0.30
CA THR A 20 19.47 2.73 -0.66
C THR A 20 19.46 1.73 -1.83
N LEU A 21 18.29 1.16 -2.16
CA LEU A 21 18.16 0.25 -3.31
C LEU A 21 18.13 0.99 -4.66
N PHE A 22 18.01 2.31 -4.63
CA PHE A 22 17.82 3.14 -5.82
C PHE A 22 19.14 3.61 -6.39
N ASN A 23 19.54 3.06 -7.55
CA ASN A 23 20.59 3.63 -8.43
C ASN A 23 20.67 2.99 -9.82
N SER A 24 19.76 2.05 -10.19
CA SER A 24 19.93 1.24 -11.39
C SER A 24 18.78 1.28 -12.40
N GLY A 25 17.62 1.84 -12.02
CA GLY A 25 16.39 1.75 -12.83
C GLY A 25 15.76 0.34 -12.86
N ASN A 26 16.33 -0.61 -12.11
CA ASN A 26 15.93 -2.02 -12.06
C ASN A 26 15.40 -2.44 -10.67
N GLU A 27 14.95 -1.47 -9.87
CA GLU A 27 14.59 -1.68 -8.45
C GLU A 27 13.52 -2.78 -8.27
N ARG A 28 12.50 -2.80 -9.15
CA ARG A 28 11.46 -3.85 -9.12
C ARG A 28 12.02 -5.23 -9.35
N LYS A 29 12.93 -5.34 -10.35
CA LYS A 29 13.63 -6.59 -10.66
C LYS A 29 14.45 -7.07 -9.47
N LEU A 30 15.28 -6.21 -8.93
CA LEU A 30 16.14 -6.53 -7.79
C LEU A 30 15.30 -6.94 -6.57
N LEU A 31 14.27 -6.15 -6.25
CA LEU A 31 13.43 -6.43 -5.08
C LEU A 31 12.68 -7.76 -5.22
N SER A 32 12.13 -8.07 -6.40
CA SER A 32 11.46 -9.34 -6.65
C SER A 32 12.42 -10.52 -6.53
N SER A 33 13.62 -10.39 -7.11
CA SER A 33 14.63 -11.46 -7.06
C SER A 33 15.14 -11.73 -5.63
N LEU A 34 15.24 -10.69 -4.78
CA LEU A 34 15.65 -10.84 -3.38
C LEU A 34 14.69 -11.70 -2.54
N ILE A 35 13.44 -11.83 -2.96
CA ILE A 35 12.41 -12.63 -2.28
C ILE A 35 11.91 -13.79 -3.17
N ASN A 36 12.76 -14.28 -4.05
CA ASN A 36 12.49 -15.45 -4.91
C ASN A 36 11.25 -15.34 -5.81
N LEU A 37 10.91 -14.14 -6.26
CA LEU A 37 9.83 -13.91 -7.22
C LEU A 37 10.38 -13.64 -8.63
N ASP A 38 9.72 -14.20 -9.65
CA ASP A 38 10.10 -13.99 -11.05
C ASP A 38 9.75 -12.56 -11.52
N HIS A 39 10.77 -11.73 -11.68
CA HIS A 39 10.61 -10.35 -12.14
C HIS A 39 10.00 -10.22 -13.55
N LYS A 40 9.99 -11.27 -14.37
CA LYS A 40 9.33 -11.29 -15.69
C LYS A 40 7.80 -11.34 -15.57
N LYS A 41 7.28 -11.63 -14.39
CA LYS A 41 5.86 -11.76 -14.08
C LYS A 41 5.29 -10.53 -13.35
N ILE A 42 6.01 -9.41 -13.39
CA ILE A 42 5.58 -8.18 -12.71
C ILE A 42 4.38 -7.55 -13.40
N VAL A 43 3.39 -7.19 -12.57
CA VAL A 43 2.26 -6.32 -12.92
C VAL A 43 2.49 -4.95 -12.28
N THR A 44 2.41 -3.91 -13.09
CA THR A 44 2.64 -2.52 -12.64
C THR A 44 1.46 -1.64 -13.02
N PRO A 45 0.70 -1.07 -12.07
CA PRO A 45 -0.35 -0.12 -12.37
C PRO A 45 0.21 1.26 -12.73
N GLU A 46 -0.45 1.95 -13.65
CA GLU A 46 -0.30 3.37 -13.86
C GLU A 46 -1.11 4.12 -12.80
N GLN A 47 -0.42 4.49 -11.71
CA GLN A 47 -1.04 5.08 -10.53
C GLN A 47 -1.43 6.55 -10.80
N THR A 48 -2.71 6.86 -10.61
CA THR A 48 -3.30 8.18 -10.88
C THR A 48 -3.94 8.82 -9.63
N HIS A 49 -3.71 8.24 -8.46
CA HIS A 49 -4.35 8.62 -7.20
C HIS A 49 -5.88 8.49 -7.27
N SER A 50 -6.33 7.50 -8.01
CA SER A 50 -7.74 7.13 -8.15
C SER A 50 -8.19 6.15 -7.05
N SER A 51 -9.40 5.63 -7.18
CA SER A 51 -9.89 4.49 -6.39
C SER A 51 -10.14 3.26 -7.27
N GLU A 52 -9.48 3.20 -8.43
CA GLU A 52 -9.65 2.09 -9.35
C GLU A 52 -8.86 0.86 -8.89
N VAL A 53 -9.57 -0.26 -8.81
CA VAL A 53 -9.05 -1.57 -8.39
C VAL A 53 -9.28 -2.57 -9.50
N LYS A 54 -8.23 -3.21 -9.99
CA LYS A 54 -8.34 -4.24 -11.04
C LYS A 54 -7.86 -5.60 -10.56
N ILE A 55 -8.58 -6.62 -10.97
CA ILE A 55 -8.13 -8.01 -10.90
C ILE A 55 -7.22 -8.25 -12.10
N VAL A 56 -6.08 -8.89 -11.86
CA VAL A 56 -5.03 -9.13 -12.86
C VAL A 56 -4.62 -10.60 -12.90
N ASP A 57 -4.48 -11.14 -14.10
CA ASP A 57 -4.13 -12.54 -14.33
C ASP A 57 -2.93 -12.68 -15.30
N THR A 58 -2.45 -11.56 -15.85
CA THR A 58 -1.29 -11.52 -16.77
C THR A 58 -0.31 -10.42 -16.37
N PRO A 59 1.00 -10.61 -16.60
CA PRO A 59 2.00 -9.58 -16.33
C PRO A 59 1.87 -8.40 -17.29
N GLY A 60 2.40 -7.24 -16.89
CA GLY A 60 2.46 -6.05 -17.72
C GLY A 60 1.99 -4.78 -17.03
N LYS A 61 1.77 -3.73 -17.80
CA LYS A 61 1.29 -2.43 -17.32
C LYS A 61 -0.25 -2.39 -17.37
N ILE A 62 -0.85 -1.85 -16.32
CA ILE A 62 -2.30 -1.68 -16.19
C ILE A 62 -2.61 -0.18 -16.12
N SER A 63 -3.40 0.32 -17.07
CA SER A 63 -3.73 1.74 -17.15
C SER A 63 -4.67 2.19 -16.03
N SER A 64 -4.49 3.44 -15.58
CA SER A 64 -5.39 4.21 -14.71
C SER A 64 -5.89 3.43 -13.49
N THR A 65 -4.95 2.84 -12.73
CA THR A 65 -5.27 1.92 -11.63
C THR A 65 -4.35 2.20 -10.44
N ASP A 66 -4.89 2.14 -9.23
CA ASP A 66 -4.14 2.36 -7.99
C ASP A 66 -4.13 1.13 -7.06
N ALA A 67 -4.89 0.09 -7.38
CA ALA A 67 -4.87 -1.18 -6.66
C ALA A 67 -5.01 -2.37 -7.61
N ILE A 68 -4.23 -3.40 -7.38
CA ILE A 68 -4.23 -4.64 -8.16
C ILE A 68 -4.40 -5.85 -7.25
N ILE A 69 -5.28 -6.76 -7.66
CA ILE A 69 -5.63 -8.00 -6.93
C ILE A 69 -5.35 -9.19 -7.83
N SER A 70 -4.81 -10.27 -7.28
CA SER A 70 -4.60 -11.51 -8.02
C SER A 70 -4.74 -12.75 -7.12
N SER A 71 -5.11 -13.86 -7.73
CA SER A 71 -4.99 -15.22 -7.17
C SER A 71 -4.04 -16.10 -7.98
N SER A 72 -3.34 -15.52 -8.94
CA SER A 72 -2.40 -16.23 -9.79
C SER A 72 -1.07 -16.48 -9.06
N LYS A 73 -0.63 -17.73 -9.00
CA LYS A 73 0.64 -18.16 -8.38
C LYS A 73 1.89 -17.68 -9.12
N SER A 74 1.76 -17.09 -10.28
CA SER A 74 2.94 -16.69 -11.07
C SER A 74 3.10 -15.18 -11.20
N LEU A 75 2.21 -14.38 -10.60
CA LEU A 75 2.29 -12.93 -10.74
C LEU A 75 2.98 -12.24 -9.56
N VAL A 76 3.68 -11.17 -9.86
CA VAL A 76 4.28 -10.26 -8.91
C VAL A 76 3.58 -8.91 -9.03
N LEU A 77 2.80 -8.55 -8.03
CA LEU A 77 2.16 -7.24 -7.95
C LEU A 77 3.19 -6.21 -7.49
N SER A 78 3.25 -5.05 -8.14
CA SER A 78 4.20 -3.98 -7.77
C SER A 78 3.55 -2.61 -7.84
N ILE A 79 3.76 -1.78 -6.81
CA ILE A 79 3.40 -0.36 -6.76
C ILE A 79 4.62 0.49 -6.43
N GLN A 80 4.47 1.81 -6.56
CA GLN A 80 5.46 2.79 -6.13
C GLN A 80 4.82 3.84 -5.23
N VAL A 81 5.55 4.26 -4.19
CA VAL A 81 5.07 5.25 -3.22
C VAL A 81 6.17 6.23 -2.79
N ALA A 82 5.75 7.44 -2.42
CA ALA A 82 6.49 8.37 -1.58
C ALA A 82 5.45 9.13 -0.77
N ASP A 83 5.36 8.81 0.52
CA ASP A 83 4.38 9.26 1.52
C ASP A 83 3.01 8.56 1.49
N CYS A 84 2.46 8.19 0.32
CA CYS A 84 1.22 7.42 0.28
C CYS A 84 1.41 6.03 0.92
N ILE A 85 0.36 5.47 1.50
CA ILE A 85 0.38 4.15 2.13
C ILE A 85 0.53 3.05 1.07
N PRO A 86 1.58 2.21 1.12
CA PRO A 86 1.60 0.93 0.45
C PRO A 86 0.82 -0.07 1.33
N LEU A 87 -0.41 -0.40 0.92
CA LEU A 87 -1.24 -1.34 1.65
C LEU A 87 -1.15 -2.72 0.98
N TYR A 88 -0.60 -3.68 1.73
CA TYR A 88 -0.52 -5.08 1.33
C TYR A 88 -1.68 -5.84 1.94
N LEU A 89 -2.35 -6.64 1.15
CA LEU A 89 -3.47 -7.46 1.56
C LEU A 89 -3.23 -8.90 1.10
N ALA A 90 -3.46 -9.88 1.97
CA ALA A 90 -3.38 -11.28 1.58
C ALA A 90 -4.35 -12.14 2.37
N ASP A 91 -5.03 -13.04 1.69
CA ASP A 91 -5.71 -14.19 2.30
C ASP A 91 -4.87 -15.45 2.01
N PRO A 92 -4.06 -15.91 2.97
CA PRO A 92 -3.15 -17.03 2.76
C PRO A 92 -3.88 -18.38 2.60
N TYR A 93 -5.13 -18.48 3.05
CA TYR A 93 -5.92 -19.70 2.95
C TYR A 93 -6.49 -19.90 1.53
N ASN A 94 -6.90 -18.79 0.90
CA ASN A 94 -7.51 -18.80 -0.42
C ASN A 94 -6.56 -18.35 -1.53
N ASN A 95 -5.28 -18.08 -1.20
CA ASN A 95 -4.24 -17.63 -2.13
C ASN A 95 -4.68 -16.38 -2.93
N VAL A 96 -5.25 -15.39 -2.26
CA VAL A 96 -5.61 -14.11 -2.88
C VAL A 96 -4.73 -13.02 -2.30
N ILE A 97 -4.05 -12.28 -3.16
CA ILE A 97 -3.18 -11.17 -2.79
C ILE A 97 -3.64 -9.86 -3.41
N GLY A 98 -3.33 -8.76 -2.74
CA GLY A 98 -3.62 -7.42 -3.21
C GLY A 98 -2.53 -6.44 -2.82
N LEU A 99 -2.28 -5.48 -3.69
CA LEU A 99 -1.34 -4.39 -3.43
C LEU A 99 -1.98 -3.07 -3.84
N VAL A 100 -2.07 -2.14 -2.89
CA VAL A 100 -2.87 -0.91 -3.00
C VAL A 100 -1.99 0.31 -2.78
N HIS A 101 -1.99 1.24 -3.71
CA HIS A 101 -1.48 2.59 -3.52
C HIS A 101 -2.56 3.44 -2.87
N ALA A 102 -2.54 3.51 -1.54
CA ALA A 102 -3.56 4.20 -0.77
C ALA A 102 -3.12 5.62 -0.37
N GLY A 103 -3.15 6.54 -1.33
CA GLY A 103 -3.04 7.97 -1.07
C GLY A 103 -4.35 8.56 -0.54
N TRP A 104 -4.34 9.76 0.06
CA TRP A 104 -5.53 10.36 0.66
C TRP A 104 -6.71 10.50 -0.31
N ARG A 105 -6.45 10.80 -1.60
CA ARG A 105 -7.50 10.87 -2.63
C ARG A 105 -8.16 9.52 -2.91
N GLY A 106 -7.36 8.46 -2.95
CA GLY A 106 -7.84 7.09 -3.12
C GLY A 106 -8.65 6.63 -1.91
N ILE A 107 -8.17 6.92 -0.69
CA ILE A 107 -8.85 6.56 0.55
C ILE A 107 -10.20 7.30 0.66
N GLU A 108 -10.23 8.59 0.38
CA GLU A 108 -11.47 9.39 0.36
C GLU A 108 -12.51 8.82 -0.62
N LYS A 109 -12.05 8.25 -1.75
CA LYS A 109 -12.89 7.63 -2.77
C LYS A 109 -13.17 6.13 -2.55
N GLY A 110 -12.74 5.57 -1.41
CA GLY A 110 -13.04 4.20 -0.98
C GLY A 110 -12.14 3.12 -1.58
N ILE A 111 -10.88 3.41 -1.93
CA ILE A 111 -9.97 2.41 -2.53
C ILE A 111 -9.74 1.20 -1.62
N VAL A 112 -9.71 1.38 -0.30
CA VAL A 112 -9.47 0.28 0.65
C VAL A 112 -10.65 -0.68 0.65
N GLU A 113 -11.88 -0.17 0.79
CA GLU A 113 -13.11 -0.96 0.76
C GLU A 113 -13.28 -1.68 -0.58
N LYS A 114 -13.08 -0.97 -1.70
CA LYS A 114 -13.14 -1.56 -3.04
C LYS A 114 -12.12 -2.67 -3.22
N SER A 115 -10.92 -2.54 -2.65
CA SER A 115 -9.89 -3.58 -2.70
C SER A 115 -10.31 -4.84 -1.95
N ILE A 116 -10.87 -4.71 -0.74
CA ILE A 116 -11.39 -5.85 0.03
C ILE A 116 -12.51 -6.54 -0.74
N ASN A 117 -13.47 -5.79 -1.29
CA ASN A 117 -14.57 -6.32 -2.08
C ASN A 117 -14.07 -7.09 -3.34
N LYS A 118 -13.04 -6.58 -4.01
CA LYS A 118 -12.40 -7.28 -5.13
C LYS A 118 -11.68 -8.56 -4.69
N MET A 119 -11.02 -8.56 -3.53
CA MET A 119 -10.43 -9.78 -2.98
C MET A 119 -11.52 -10.83 -2.67
N ILE A 120 -12.63 -10.41 -2.06
CA ILE A 120 -13.77 -11.30 -1.77
C ILE A 120 -14.34 -11.88 -3.08
N SER A 121 -14.48 -11.08 -4.13
CA SER A 121 -14.96 -11.57 -5.43
C SER A 121 -13.99 -12.58 -6.10
N LYS A 122 -12.74 -12.64 -5.62
CA LYS A 122 -11.73 -13.66 -6.03
C LYS A 122 -11.62 -14.83 -5.05
N GLY A 123 -12.55 -14.93 -4.09
CA GLY A 123 -12.65 -16.04 -3.16
C GLY A 123 -11.99 -15.80 -1.80
N ALA A 124 -11.47 -14.62 -1.51
CA ALA A 124 -10.96 -14.30 -0.19
C ALA A 124 -12.09 -14.15 0.85
N HIS A 125 -11.80 -14.47 2.11
CA HIS A 125 -12.65 -14.18 3.24
C HIS A 125 -12.10 -12.99 4.03
N SER A 126 -12.90 -11.94 4.24
CA SER A 126 -12.44 -10.70 4.90
C SER A 126 -11.79 -10.94 6.27
N ASN A 127 -12.34 -11.85 7.08
CA ASN A 127 -11.80 -12.22 8.38
C ASN A 127 -10.50 -13.05 8.33
N LYS A 128 -10.09 -13.53 7.15
CA LYS A 128 -8.83 -14.23 6.89
C LYS A 128 -7.78 -13.34 6.25
N ILE A 129 -8.18 -12.16 5.77
CA ILE A 129 -7.23 -11.20 5.21
C ILE A 129 -6.28 -10.73 6.30
N ILE A 130 -4.99 -10.80 6.01
CA ILE A 130 -3.90 -10.15 6.72
C ILE A 130 -3.57 -8.88 5.96
N ALA A 131 -3.56 -7.75 6.65
CA ALA A 131 -3.26 -6.44 6.08
C ALA A 131 -1.97 -5.87 6.70
N TYR A 132 -1.05 -5.42 5.86
CA TYR A 132 0.11 -4.66 6.29
C TYR A 132 0.05 -3.23 5.73
N ILE A 133 -0.04 -2.27 6.64
CA ILE A 133 0.04 -0.83 6.33
C ILE A 133 1.52 -0.46 6.40
N GLY A 134 2.16 -0.31 5.25
CA GLY A 134 3.60 -0.08 5.17
C GLY A 134 4.04 1.35 5.52
N PRO A 135 5.36 1.61 5.45
CA PRO A 135 5.93 2.94 5.70
C PRO A 135 5.27 4.02 4.83
N SER A 136 4.80 5.08 5.47
CA SER A 136 4.08 6.19 4.83
C SER A 136 4.24 7.47 5.64
N ILE A 137 3.69 8.57 5.20
CA ILE A 137 3.67 9.79 6.01
C ILE A 137 2.66 9.63 7.16
N HIS A 138 3.08 9.92 8.40
CA HIS A 138 2.25 9.83 9.59
C HIS A 138 1.65 11.19 9.97
N LYS A 139 0.70 11.18 10.93
CA LYS A 139 0.09 12.40 11.49
C LYS A 139 1.07 13.41 12.04
N CYS A 140 2.27 13.01 12.45
CA CYS A 140 3.33 13.96 12.87
C CYS A 140 3.79 14.89 11.75
N CYS A 141 3.55 14.53 10.49
CA CYS A 141 4.06 15.22 9.31
C CYS A 141 3.01 15.48 8.22
N PHE A 142 1.86 14.79 8.28
CA PHE A 142 0.84 14.90 7.25
C PHE A 142 -0.14 16.05 7.54
N GLU A 143 0.38 17.25 7.46
CA GLU A 143 -0.43 18.48 7.54
C GLU A 143 -1.26 18.67 6.28
N ILE A 144 -2.54 18.99 6.45
CA ILE A 144 -3.53 19.20 5.39
C ILE A 144 -4.25 20.54 5.57
N GLY A 145 -4.68 21.13 4.47
CA GLY A 145 -5.50 22.36 4.48
C GLY A 145 -6.99 22.05 4.65
N PRO A 146 -7.81 23.10 4.84
CA PRO A 146 -9.26 22.96 5.12
C PRO A 146 -10.04 22.30 3.97
N ASP A 147 -9.58 22.41 2.73
CA ASP A 147 -10.15 21.76 1.56
C ASP A 147 -10.05 20.23 1.62
N VAL A 148 -8.99 19.70 2.19
CA VAL A 148 -8.77 18.27 2.44
C VAL A 148 -9.38 17.84 3.77
N SER A 149 -9.18 18.63 4.84
CA SER A 149 -9.65 18.37 6.20
C SER A 149 -11.16 18.06 6.25
N LYS A 150 -11.98 18.85 5.57
CA LYS A 150 -13.44 18.66 5.52
C LYS A 150 -13.91 17.34 4.90
N LYS A 151 -13.03 16.63 4.19
CA LYS A 151 -13.32 15.33 3.56
C LYS A 151 -13.16 14.15 4.50
N PHE A 152 -12.56 14.35 5.67
CA PHE A 152 -12.23 13.29 6.60
C PHE A 152 -12.87 13.50 7.97
N PRO A 153 -13.23 12.42 8.70
CA PRO A 153 -13.79 12.54 10.04
C PRO A 153 -12.81 13.21 11.01
N ARG A 154 -13.34 14.08 11.87
CA ARG A 154 -12.55 14.87 12.82
C ARG A 154 -11.73 14.04 13.81
N ASN A 155 -12.21 12.86 14.19
CA ASN A 155 -11.53 11.96 15.13
C ASN A 155 -10.21 11.38 14.60
N PHE A 156 -9.92 11.50 13.31
CA PHE A 156 -8.63 11.14 12.70
C PHE A 156 -7.73 12.36 12.44
N GLN A 157 -8.08 13.52 13.00
CA GLN A 157 -7.36 14.76 12.78
C GLN A 157 -6.92 15.39 14.10
N ILE A 158 -5.73 15.96 14.11
CA ILE A 158 -5.23 16.82 15.17
C ILE A 158 -5.26 18.25 14.64
N PHE A 159 -6.12 19.09 15.21
CA PHE A 159 -6.24 20.49 14.80
C PHE A 159 -5.16 21.34 15.48
N SER A 160 -4.50 22.19 14.71
CA SER A 160 -3.59 23.20 15.21
C SER A 160 -4.36 24.51 15.46
N ASN A 161 -3.67 25.54 15.99
CA ASN A 161 -4.24 26.89 16.18
C ASN A 161 -4.46 27.63 14.84
N SER A 162 -4.15 27.03 13.71
CA SER A 162 -4.40 27.52 12.36
C SER A 162 -5.61 26.82 11.73
N ASP A 163 -5.96 27.20 10.52
CA ASP A 163 -6.99 26.52 9.69
C ASP A 163 -6.58 25.12 9.21
N ARG A 164 -5.38 24.66 9.56
CA ARG A 164 -4.80 23.39 9.14
C ARG A 164 -4.95 22.31 10.21
N SER A 165 -4.86 21.06 9.77
CA SER A 165 -4.87 19.90 10.67
C SER A 165 -3.84 18.86 10.23
N PHE A 166 -3.50 17.94 11.12
CA PHE A 166 -2.67 16.77 10.84
C PHE A 166 -3.57 15.55 10.76
N LEU A 167 -3.55 14.86 9.61
CA LEU A 167 -4.41 13.70 9.36
C LEU A 167 -3.68 12.39 9.68
N ASP A 168 -4.32 11.54 10.51
CA ASP A 168 -3.87 10.16 10.76
C ASP A 168 -4.43 9.22 9.72
N LEU A 169 -3.77 9.18 8.56
CA LEU A 169 -4.22 8.37 7.43
C LEU A 169 -4.07 6.87 7.69
N GLN A 170 -3.08 6.47 8.51
CA GLN A 170 -2.88 5.07 8.89
C GLN A 170 -3.99 4.57 9.82
N GLU A 171 -4.35 5.31 10.85
CA GLU A 171 -5.44 4.92 11.76
C GLU A 171 -6.79 4.93 11.04
N LEU A 172 -7.02 5.88 10.14
CA LEU A 172 -8.20 5.87 9.27
C LEU A 172 -8.24 4.61 8.39
N THR A 173 -7.12 4.24 7.76
CA THR A 173 -7.03 3.03 6.93
C THR A 173 -7.32 1.77 7.75
N LYS A 174 -6.75 1.67 8.96
CA LYS A 174 -7.01 0.58 9.90
C LYS A 174 -8.50 0.50 10.28
N ASN A 175 -9.12 1.63 10.56
CA ASN A 175 -10.55 1.69 10.87
C ASN A 175 -11.42 1.21 9.69
N ILE A 176 -11.07 1.60 8.46
CA ILE A 176 -11.76 1.12 7.25
C ILE A 176 -11.62 -0.39 7.11
N LEU A 177 -10.42 -0.95 7.32
CA LEU A 177 -10.19 -2.40 7.28
C LEU A 177 -11.08 -3.14 8.29
N ILE A 178 -11.14 -2.65 9.53
CA ILE A 178 -11.99 -3.24 10.60
C ILE A 178 -13.48 -3.18 10.23
N LYS A 179 -13.96 -2.04 9.72
CA LYS A 179 -15.35 -1.88 9.26
C LYS A 179 -15.71 -2.84 8.13
N ASN A 180 -14.73 -3.28 7.34
CA ASN A 180 -14.89 -4.28 6.29
C ASN A 180 -14.55 -5.71 6.77
N SER A 181 -14.66 -5.96 8.08
CA SER A 181 -14.54 -7.28 8.71
C SER A 181 -13.13 -7.91 8.64
N VAL A 182 -12.08 -7.12 8.39
CA VAL A 182 -10.72 -7.57 8.63
C VAL A 182 -10.47 -7.56 10.13
N LEU A 183 -10.02 -8.70 10.68
CA LEU A 183 -9.83 -8.82 12.12
C LEU A 183 -8.69 -7.91 12.60
N HIS A 184 -8.89 -7.21 13.72
CA HIS A 184 -7.89 -6.30 14.29
C HIS A 184 -6.51 -6.96 14.47
N LYS A 185 -6.46 -8.22 14.93
CA LYS A 185 -5.22 -9.01 15.11
C LYS A 185 -4.48 -9.32 13.81
N ASN A 186 -5.14 -9.15 12.67
CA ASN A 186 -4.59 -9.38 11.34
C ASN A 186 -4.14 -8.07 10.66
N ILE A 187 -4.25 -6.92 11.33
CA ILE A 187 -3.82 -5.63 10.79
C ILE A 187 -2.52 -5.23 11.47
N ILE A 188 -1.46 -5.20 10.70
CA ILE A 188 -0.11 -4.83 11.13
C ILE A 188 0.22 -3.48 10.50
N SER A 189 0.74 -2.54 11.27
CA SER A 189 1.13 -1.22 10.77
C SER A 189 2.61 -0.96 11.03
N SER A 190 3.26 -0.35 10.05
CA SER A 190 4.61 0.18 10.22
C SER A 190 4.59 1.41 11.12
N ASN A 191 5.57 1.52 12.01
CA ASN A 191 5.79 2.72 12.83
C ASN A 191 6.69 3.77 12.14
N GLU A 192 7.07 3.54 10.87
CA GLU A 192 8.02 4.37 10.13
C GLU A 192 7.31 5.47 9.34
N CYS A 193 7.48 6.72 9.79
CA CYS A 193 7.08 7.90 9.03
C CYS A 193 8.12 8.20 7.95
N THR A 194 7.72 8.24 6.69
CA THR A 194 8.63 8.46 5.56
C THR A 194 9.30 9.83 5.57
N LYS A 195 8.61 10.87 6.06
CA LYS A 195 9.19 12.21 6.18
C LYS A 195 10.17 12.32 7.35
N CYS A 196 9.87 11.72 8.51
CA CYS A 196 10.78 11.72 9.66
C CYS A 196 12.04 10.90 9.40
N ASN A 197 11.92 9.80 8.67
CA ASN A 197 13.01 8.87 8.36
C ASN A 197 13.47 9.04 6.90
N SER A 198 13.79 10.28 6.53
CA SER A 198 14.18 10.64 5.16
C SER A 198 15.57 10.12 4.73
N ASP A 199 16.34 9.60 5.66
CA ASP A 199 17.54 8.80 5.43
C ASP A 199 17.22 7.44 4.83
N LYS A 200 16.13 6.80 5.27
CA LYS A 200 15.69 5.48 4.82
C LYS A 200 14.71 5.53 3.64
N PHE A 201 13.86 6.57 3.58
CA PHE A 201 12.73 6.65 2.64
C PHE A 201 12.75 7.93 1.80
N PHE A 202 12.20 7.84 0.60
CA PHE A 202 11.80 9.01 -0.17
C PHE A 202 10.50 9.61 0.41
N SER A 203 10.43 10.95 0.43
CA SER A 203 9.24 11.65 0.86
C SER A 203 8.92 12.79 -0.12
N TYR A 204 7.75 12.72 -0.73
CA TYR A 204 7.24 13.79 -1.59
C TYR A 204 7.01 15.09 -0.80
N ARG A 205 6.55 14.98 0.44
CA ARG A 205 6.36 16.13 1.34
C ARG A 205 7.68 16.85 1.64
N ASN A 206 8.80 16.13 1.55
CA ASN A 206 10.12 16.67 1.85
C ASN A 206 10.78 17.31 0.62
N THR A 207 10.70 16.67 -0.56
CA THR A 207 11.47 17.07 -1.75
C THR A 207 10.59 17.36 -2.99
N GLY A 208 9.26 17.32 -2.85
CA GLY A 208 8.31 17.60 -3.92
C GLY A 208 8.46 16.65 -5.12
N SER A 209 8.35 17.18 -6.32
CA SER A 209 8.43 16.42 -7.57
C SER A 209 9.80 15.76 -7.82
N LYS A 210 10.85 16.23 -7.16
CA LYS A 210 12.21 15.63 -7.22
C LYS A 210 12.33 14.35 -6.38
N SER A 211 11.30 13.98 -5.63
CA SER A 211 11.32 12.77 -4.81
C SER A 211 11.40 11.51 -5.66
N GLY A 212 12.31 10.59 -5.31
CA GLY A 212 12.27 9.21 -5.77
C GLY A 212 11.02 8.48 -5.24
N ARG A 213 10.94 7.18 -5.54
CA ARG A 213 9.80 6.34 -5.12
C ARG A 213 10.32 5.04 -4.50
N MET A 214 9.81 4.66 -3.33
CA MET A 214 9.95 3.30 -2.84
C MET A 214 9.05 2.36 -3.66
N ILE A 215 9.47 1.12 -3.77
CA ILE A 215 8.75 0.06 -4.48
C ILE A 215 8.22 -0.95 -3.46
N GLY A 216 6.95 -1.29 -3.58
CA GLY A 216 6.34 -2.43 -2.92
C GLY A 216 6.14 -3.56 -3.92
N VAL A 217 6.37 -4.80 -3.47
CA VAL A 217 6.08 -6.01 -4.25
C VAL A 217 5.44 -7.07 -3.35
N ILE A 218 4.53 -7.87 -3.93
CA ILE A 218 3.96 -9.07 -3.33
C ILE A 218 3.66 -10.09 -4.43
N GLY A 219 3.87 -11.36 -4.16
CA GLY A 219 3.58 -12.45 -5.11
C GLY A 219 3.24 -13.76 -4.40
N LEU A 220 2.68 -14.69 -5.17
CA LEU A 220 2.37 -16.07 -4.79
C LEU A 220 3.32 -17.03 -5.51
N THR A 221 3.82 -18.05 -4.80
CA THR A 221 4.60 -19.17 -5.34
C THR A 221 3.83 -20.49 -5.29
#